data_b269e0cd88c5790a374b1dd1d3e5e521
#
_entry.id   b269e0cd88c5790a374b1dd1d3e5e521
#
_cell.length_a   1.000
_cell.length_b   1.000
_cell.length_c   1.000
_cell.angle_alpha   90.00
_cell.angle_beta   90.00
_cell.angle_gamma   90.00
#
_symmetry.space_group_name_H-M   'P 1'
#
loop_
_entity.id
_entity.type
_entity.pdbx_description
1 polymer ?
#
loop_
_entity_poly.entity_id
_entity_poly.type
_entity_poly.pdbx_seq_one_letter_code
_entity_poly.pdbx_strand_id
1 'polypeptide(L)'
;ILISFGAGAMILSAVLAITTYGFTRSSFVQQRETAEINQAFANAKRVQTDLLANPADVMGALEQFGSAQRLLFSNGVWTSNSKGFTQADIPTALKTRVVTNLKAAHMIIDHGVNAALIVGIPLEQVNAYYFELESLRETQDALRSVFIALMLSGAITTAVGIGLGLLVSGRTVRPLVQAAQAASAIAEGRFDTRLETTQDRDLQMLTTAFNDMVATLQTRVE
;
A
#
# COMPACT_ATOMS: atom_id res chain seq x y z
N ILE A 1 17.95 22.21 12.34
CA ILE A 1 17.90 20.88 12.98
C ILE A 1 16.48 20.35 13.00
N LEU A 2 15.49 21.11 13.49
CA LEU A 2 14.08 20.68 13.58
C LEU A 2 13.49 20.31 12.19
N ILE A 3 13.70 21.20 11.21
CA ILE A 3 13.25 21.00 9.82
C ILE A 3 13.93 19.77 9.21
N SER A 4 15.21 19.53 9.51
CA SER A 4 15.95 18.38 9.00
C SER A 4 15.43 17.06 9.56
N PHE A 5 15.07 17.00 10.85
CA PHE A 5 14.48 15.80 11.47
C PHE A 5 13.08 15.51 10.92
N GLY A 6 12.22 16.52 10.81
CA GLY A 6 10.89 16.38 10.23
C GLY A 6 10.93 15.98 8.75
N ALA A 7 11.79 16.62 7.97
CA ALA A 7 11.98 16.29 6.57
C ALA A 7 12.54 14.86 6.38
N GLY A 8 13.53 14.46 7.20
CA GLY A 8 14.08 13.11 7.17
C GLY A 8 13.05 12.04 7.48
N ALA A 9 12.25 12.23 8.54
CA ALA A 9 11.16 11.31 8.91
C ALA A 9 10.10 11.22 7.81
N MET A 10 9.72 12.34 7.20
CA MET A 10 8.75 12.39 6.11
C MET A 10 9.27 11.66 4.86
N ILE A 11 10.50 11.90 4.45
CA ILE A 11 11.11 11.24 3.28
C ILE A 11 11.18 9.74 3.52
N LEU A 12 11.66 9.30 4.69
CA LEU A 12 11.77 7.89 5.02
C LEU A 12 10.39 7.21 5.02
N SER A 13 9.39 7.83 5.63
CA SER A 13 8.01 7.32 5.64
C SER A 13 7.41 7.26 4.23
N ALA A 14 7.66 8.26 3.40
CA ALA A 14 7.17 8.28 2.01
C ALA A 14 7.82 7.17 1.17
N VAL A 15 9.13 6.98 1.26
CA VAL A 15 9.84 5.91 0.55
C VAL A 15 9.32 4.54 0.98
N LEU A 16 9.14 4.33 2.28
CA LEU A 16 8.63 3.08 2.84
C LEU A 16 7.19 2.81 2.40
N ALA A 17 6.33 3.83 2.41
CA ALA A 17 4.94 3.73 1.95
C ALA A 17 4.85 3.40 0.45
N ILE A 18 5.62 4.08 -0.40
CA ILE A 18 5.64 3.85 -1.85
C ILE A 18 6.14 2.44 -2.17
N THR A 19 7.24 2.02 -1.53
CA THR A 19 7.83 0.69 -1.76
C THR A 19 6.89 -0.41 -1.30
N THR A 20 6.34 -0.30 -0.08
CA THR A 20 5.41 -1.29 0.48
C THR A 20 4.13 -1.36 -0.34
N TYR A 21 3.53 -0.23 -0.69
CA TYR A 21 2.31 -0.20 -1.50
C TYR A 21 2.55 -0.79 -2.90
N GLY A 22 3.64 -0.42 -3.57
CA GLY A 22 3.98 -0.94 -4.89
C GLY A 22 4.19 -2.46 -4.88
N PHE A 23 4.93 -2.97 -3.91
CA PHE A 23 5.16 -4.41 -3.75
C PHE A 23 3.86 -5.16 -3.41
N THR A 24 3.08 -4.65 -2.46
CA THR A 24 1.80 -5.25 -2.05
C THR A 24 0.83 -5.29 -3.22
N ARG A 25 0.67 -4.18 -3.95
CA ARG A 25 -0.21 -4.11 -5.12
C ARG A 25 0.18 -5.14 -6.19
N SER A 26 1.45 -5.19 -6.54
CA SER A 26 1.94 -6.14 -7.56
C SER A 26 1.72 -7.60 -7.14
N SER A 27 2.06 -7.94 -5.90
CA SER A 27 1.91 -9.30 -5.38
C SER A 27 0.44 -9.72 -5.26
N PHE A 28 -0.43 -8.84 -4.75
CA PHE A 28 -1.86 -9.13 -4.60
C PHE A 28 -2.56 -9.32 -5.93
N VAL A 29 -2.29 -8.45 -6.92
CA VAL A 29 -2.93 -8.55 -8.24
C VAL A 29 -2.52 -9.84 -8.93
N GLN A 30 -1.23 -10.17 -8.97
CA GLN A 30 -0.75 -11.42 -9.61
C GLN A 30 -1.27 -12.68 -8.90
N GLN A 31 -1.26 -12.70 -7.57
CA GLN A 31 -1.71 -13.86 -6.81
C GLN A 31 -3.19 -14.10 -6.99
N ARG A 32 -4.02 -13.04 -6.95
CA ARG A 32 -5.46 -13.12 -7.20
C ARG A 32 -5.75 -13.56 -8.62
N GLU A 33 -5.15 -12.92 -9.62
CA GLU A 33 -5.33 -13.29 -11.02
C GLU A 33 -5.06 -14.79 -11.26
N THR A 34 -3.95 -15.31 -10.75
CA THR A 34 -3.61 -16.73 -10.88
C THR A 34 -4.61 -17.63 -10.14
N ALA A 35 -5.05 -17.24 -8.95
CA ALA A 35 -6.01 -18.02 -8.16
C ALA A 35 -7.38 -18.07 -8.85
N GLU A 36 -7.89 -16.93 -9.33
CA GLU A 36 -9.17 -16.85 -10.01
C GLU A 36 -9.17 -17.60 -11.36
N ILE A 37 -8.06 -17.51 -12.13
CA ILE A 37 -7.91 -18.31 -13.35
C ILE A 37 -7.95 -19.81 -13.04
N ASN A 38 -7.22 -20.29 -12.04
CA ASN A 38 -7.23 -21.70 -11.64
C ASN A 38 -8.61 -22.13 -11.15
N GLN A 39 -9.32 -21.27 -10.40
CA GLN A 39 -10.68 -21.53 -9.96
C GLN A 39 -11.65 -21.64 -11.14
N ALA A 40 -11.54 -20.72 -12.11
CA ALA A 40 -12.36 -20.76 -13.32
C ALA A 40 -12.14 -22.06 -14.13
N PHE A 41 -10.90 -22.55 -14.24
CA PHE A 41 -10.61 -23.83 -14.86
C PHE A 41 -11.23 -25.01 -14.10
N ALA A 42 -11.17 -24.99 -12.76
CA ALA A 42 -11.80 -26.03 -11.94
C ALA A 42 -13.32 -26.01 -12.09
N ASN A 43 -13.94 -24.82 -12.10
CA ASN A 43 -15.38 -24.65 -12.30
C ASN A 43 -15.81 -25.10 -13.71
N ALA A 44 -15.07 -24.69 -14.74
CA ALA A 44 -15.31 -25.10 -16.12
C ALA A 44 -15.29 -26.63 -16.30
N LYS A 45 -14.32 -27.30 -15.65
CA LYS A 45 -14.23 -28.76 -15.67
C LYS A 45 -15.42 -29.43 -15.00
N ARG A 46 -15.91 -28.87 -13.88
CA ARG A 46 -17.13 -29.38 -13.21
C ARG A 46 -18.37 -29.19 -14.09
N VAL A 47 -18.56 -27.97 -14.62
CA VAL A 47 -19.65 -27.69 -15.58
C VAL A 47 -19.62 -28.66 -16.76
N GLN A 48 -18.43 -28.93 -17.32
CA GLN A 48 -18.30 -29.93 -18.38
C GLN A 48 -18.73 -31.31 -17.94
N THR A 49 -18.34 -31.75 -16.73
CA THR A 49 -18.73 -33.07 -16.19
C THR A 49 -20.23 -33.16 -15.98
N ASP A 50 -20.85 -32.11 -15.44
CA ASP A 50 -22.31 -32.07 -15.21
C ASP A 50 -23.09 -32.08 -16.52
N LEU A 51 -22.63 -31.36 -17.54
CA LEU A 51 -23.24 -31.37 -18.87
C LEU A 51 -23.07 -32.70 -19.60
N LEU A 52 -21.99 -33.43 -19.34
CA LEU A 52 -21.82 -34.80 -19.87
C LEU A 52 -22.81 -35.76 -19.21
N ALA A 53 -23.11 -35.57 -17.92
CA ALA A 53 -24.06 -36.40 -17.19
C ALA A 53 -25.53 -36.03 -17.51
N ASN A 54 -25.83 -34.73 -17.63
CA ASN A 54 -27.14 -34.20 -17.92
C ASN A 54 -27.10 -33.00 -18.87
N PRO A 55 -27.06 -33.18 -20.18
CA PRO A 55 -26.93 -32.09 -21.16
C PRO A 55 -28.09 -31.09 -21.16
N ALA A 56 -29.25 -31.45 -20.59
CA ALA A 56 -30.43 -30.59 -20.55
C ALA A 56 -30.40 -29.59 -19.37
N ASP A 57 -29.66 -29.88 -18.30
CA ASP A 57 -29.63 -29.05 -17.08
C ASP A 57 -28.45 -28.06 -17.08
N VAL A 58 -28.45 -27.18 -18.05
CA VAL A 58 -27.42 -26.14 -18.18
C VAL A 58 -27.44 -25.18 -16.99
N MET A 59 -28.61 -24.82 -16.48
CA MET A 59 -28.74 -23.89 -15.36
C MET A 59 -28.23 -24.52 -14.06
N GLY A 60 -28.60 -25.77 -13.77
CA GLY A 60 -28.09 -26.49 -12.61
C GLY A 60 -26.58 -26.63 -12.61
N ALA A 61 -25.96 -26.87 -13.78
CA ALA A 61 -24.50 -26.89 -13.91
C ALA A 61 -23.83 -25.53 -13.63
N LEU A 62 -24.51 -24.41 -13.90
CA LEU A 62 -23.96 -23.07 -13.68
C LEU A 62 -24.15 -22.54 -12.25
N GLU A 63 -25.22 -22.97 -11.55
CA GLU A 63 -25.56 -22.41 -10.23
C GLU A 63 -24.76 -22.99 -9.06
N GLN A 64 -24.09 -24.13 -9.23
CA GLN A 64 -23.51 -24.91 -8.14
C GLN A 64 -22.30 -24.27 -7.43
N PHE A 65 -21.71 -23.18 -7.93
CA PHE A 65 -20.40 -22.74 -7.48
C PHE A 65 -20.32 -21.24 -7.19
N GLY A 66 -20.37 -20.85 -5.93
CA GLY A 66 -19.97 -19.52 -5.42
C GLY A 66 -20.69 -18.32 -6.06
N SER A 67 -20.15 -17.12 -5.81
CA SER A 67 -20.72 -15.83 -6.22
C SER A 67 -20.32 -15.36 -7.62
N ALA A 68 -19.42 -16.05 -8.30
CA ALA A 68 -18.95 -15.67 -9.63
C ALA A 68 -20.08 -15.69 -10.66
N GLN A 69 -20.07 -14.72 -11.57
CA GLN A 69 -21.04 -14.65 -12.64
C GLN A 69 -20.56 -15.50 -13.82
N ARG A 70 -21.41 -16.42 -14.27
CA ARG A 70 -21.07 -17.40 -15.28
C ARG A 70 -21.97 -17.30 -16.47
N LEU A 71 -21.38 -17.48 -17.63
CA LEU A 71 -22.07 -17.48 -18.91
C LEU A 71 -21.60 -18.68 -19.75
N LEU A 72 -22.51 -19.47 -20.22
CA LEU A 72 -22.25 -20.60 -21.09
C LEU A 72 -22.91 -20.39 -22.44
N PHE A 73 -22.18 -20.65 -23.50
CA PHE A 73 -22.72 -20.81 -24.83
C PHE A 73 -22.74 -22.30 -25.19
N SER A 74 -23.92 -22.85 -25.40
CA SER A 74 -24.13 -24.26 -25.81
C SER A 74 -25.31 -24.36 -26.75
N ASN A 75 -25.21 -25.18 -27.81
CA ASN A 75 -26.28 -25.42 -28.78
C ASN A 75 -26.89 -24.15 -29.39
N GLY A 76 -26.07 -23.09 -29.59
CA GLY A 76 -26.54 -21.83 -30.17
C GLY A 76 -27.21 -20.89 -29.16
N VAL A 77 -27.30 -21.27 -27.88
CA VAL A 77 -27.98 -20.50 -26.82
C VAL A 77 -26.98 -20.04 -25.78
N TRP A 78 -27.11 -18.79 -25.34
CA TRP A 78 -26.39 -18.23 -24.22
C TRP A 78 -27.19 -18.37 -22.93
N THR A 79 -26.65 -19.02 -21.93
CA THR A 79 -27.27 -19.21 -20.61
C THR A 79 -26.38 -18.61 -19.55
N SER A 80 -26.94 -17.77 -18.68
CA SER A 80 -26.20 -17.11 -17.58
C SER A 80 -26.85 -17.42 -16.24
N ASN A 81 -26.06 -17.62 -15.20
CA ASN A 81 -26.51 -17.68 -13.80
C ASN A 81 -26.80 -16.30 -13.20
N SER A 82 -26.48 -15.21 -13.90
CA SER A 82 -26.63 -13.83 -13.42
C SER A 82 -27.20 -12.93 -14.50
N LYS A 83 -28.08 -12.01 -14.11
CA LYS A 83 -28.59 -10.97 -15.02
C LYS A 83 -27.54 -9.88 -15.33
N GLY A 84 -26.47 -9.83 -14.54
CA GLY A 84 -25.41 -8.81 -14.68
C GLY A 84 -24.27 -9.19 -15.62
N PHE A 85 -24.27 -10.42 -16.18
CA PHE A 85 -23.25 -10.88 -17.10
C PHE A 85 -23.87 -11.52 -18.34
N THR A 86 -23.65 -10.87 -19.47
CA THR A 86 -24.25 -11.22 -20.75
C THR A 86 -23.20 -11.37 -21.84
N GLN A 87 -23.60 -11.86 -23.01
CA GLN A 87 -22.72 -11.94 -24.18
C GLN A 87 -22.10 -10.57 -24.57
N ALA A 88 -22.81 -9.47 -24.33
CA ALA A 88 -22.35 -8.14 -24.68
C ALA A 88 -21.16 -7.66 -23.82
N ASP A 89 -21.04 -8.22 -22.63
CA ASP A 89 -19.97 -7.87 -21.67
C ASP A 89 -18.64 -8.57 -21.99
N ILE A 90 -18.65 -9.58 -22.88
CA ILE A 90 -17.45 -10.29 -23.30
C ILE A 90 -16.72 -9.48 -24.38
N PRO A 91 -15.46 -9.03 -24.15
CA PRO A 91 -14.67 -8.37 -25.16
C PRO A 91 -14.53 -9.22 -26.43
N THR A 92 -14.66 -8.61 -27.59
CA THR A 92 -14.59 -9.31 -28.88
C THR A 92 -13.28 -10.08 -29.05
N ALA A 93 -12.16 -9.53 -28.58
CA ALA A 93 -10.87 -10.19 -28.64
C ALA A 93 -10.84 -11.49 -27.83
N LEU A 94 -11.45 -11.50 -26.63
CA LEU A 94 -11.55 -12.67 -25.78
C LEU A 94 -12.49 -13.71 -26.42
N LYS A 95 -13.63 -13.29 -26.91
CA LYS A 95 -14.60 -14.16 -27.60
C LYS A 95 -13.98 -14.85 -28.81
N THR A 96 -13.22 -14.12 -29.64
CA THR A 96 -12.54 -14.69 -30.80
C THR A 96 -11.52 -15.75 -30.38
N ARG A 97 -10.75 -15.51 -29.32
CA ARG A 97 -9.76 -16.47 -28.83
C ARG A 97 -10.39 -17.76 -28.34
N VAL A 98 -11.52 -17.66 -27.61
CA VAL A 98 -12.18 -18.81 -27.01
C VAL A 98 -13.05 -19.57 -28.01
N VAL A 99 -13.86 -18.86 -28.79
CA VAL A 99 -14.86 -19.45 -29.69
C VAL A 99 -14.25 -19.86 -31.03
N THR A 100 -13.38 -19.01 -31.60
CA THR A 100 -12.84 -19.25 -32.94
C THR A 100 -11.52 -20.03 -32.87
N ASN A 101 -10.62 -19.65 -31.94
CA ASN A 101 -9.30 -20.28 -31.87
C ASN A 101 -9.26 -21.48 -30.90
N LEU A 102 -10.36 -21.77 -30.21
CA LEU A 102 -10.49 -22.87 -29.22
C LEU A 102 -9.37 -22.84 -28.15
N LYS A 103 -8.98 -21.65 -27.72
CA LYS A 103 -7.95 -21.46 -26.70
C LYS A 103 -8.53 -20.77 -25.49
N ALA A 104 -8.27 -21.32 -24.32
CA ALA A 104 -8.56 -20.64 -23.07
C ALA A 104 -7.80 -19.32 -23.02
N ALA A 105 -8.47 -18.28 -22.58
CA ALA A 105 -7.89 -16.94 -22.47
C ALA A 105 -8.59 -16.16 -21.35
N HIS A 106 -7.93 -15.16 -20.83
CA HIS A 106 -8.48 -14.24 -19.84
C HIS A 106 -8.21 -12.80 -20.23
N MET A 107 -9.01 -11.89 -19.70
CA MET A 107 -8.86 -10.45 -19.90
C MET A 107 -9.37 -9.70 -18.68
N ILE A 108 -8.61 -8.72 -18.22
CA ILE A 108 -9.08 -7.77 -17.22
C ILE A 108 -9.79 -6.66 -17.97
N ILE A 109 -11.04 -6.42 -17.62
CA ILE A 109 -11.83 -5.29 -18.10
C ILE A 109 -11.88 -4.24 -17.00
N ASP A 110 -11.58 -3.00 -17.36
CA ASP A 110 -11.72 -1.86 -16.47
C ASP A 110 -12.97 -1.06 -16.88
N HIS A 111 -13.99 -1.16 -16.06
CA HIS A 111 -15.22 -0.38 -16.19
C HIS A 111 -15.24 0.76 -15.15
N GLY A 112 -14.19 1.55 -15.12
CA GLY A 112 -14.04 2.72 -14.25
C GLY A 112 -13.83 2.35 -12.78
N VAL A 113 -14.90 2.23 -12.00
CA VAL A 113 -14.80 1.90 -10.56
C VAL A 113 -14.73 0.37 -10.32
N ASN A 114 -15.00 -0.44 -11.34
CA ASN A 114 -15.15 -1.89 -11.23
C ASN A 114 -14.25 -2.63 -12.21
N ALA A 115 -13.01 -2.90 -11.80
CA ALA A 115 -12.20 -3.87 -12.53
C ALA A 115 -12.78 -5.28 -12.33
N ALA A 116 -12.89 -6.04 -13.41
CA ALA A 116 -13.31 -7.43 -13.40
C ALA A 116 -12.41 -8.28 -14.28
N LEU A 117 -12.17 -9.52 -13.85
CA LEU A 117 -11.45 -10.52 -14.62
C LEU A 117 -12.50 -11.39 -15.34
N ILE A 118 -12.38 -11.51 -16.66
CA ILE A 118 -13.16 -12.48 -17.43
C ILE A 118 -12.22 -13.59 -17.88
N VAL A 119 -12.57 -14.82 -17.56
CA VAL A 119 -11.88 -16.02 -18.02
C VAL A 119 -12.80 -16.76 -18.97
N GLY A 120 -12.32 -17.08 -20.16
CA GLY A 120 -13.05 -17.86 -21.16
C GLY A 120 -12.37 -19.19 -21.44
N ILE A 121 -13.10 -20.28 -21.44
CA ILE A 121 -12.59 -21.65 -21.57
C ILE A 121 -13.47 -22.42 -22.54
N PRO A 122 -12.90 -22.99 -23.63
CA PRO A 122 -13.63 -23.90 -24.51
C PRO A 122 -13.84 -25.25 -23.82
N LEU A 123 -15.07 -25.78 -23.87
CA LEU A 123 -15.45 -27.09 -23.36
C LEU A 123 -15.67 -28.02 -24.54
N GLU A 124 -14.57 -28.50 -25.14
CA GLU A 124 -14.59 -29.23 -26.41
C GLU A 124 -15.48 -30.51 -26.36
N GLN A 125 -15.48 -31.24 -25.25
CA GLN A 125 -16.21 -32.50 -25.11
C GLN A 125 -17.72 -32.33 -25.16
N VAL A 126 -18.22 -31.14 -24.82
CA VAL A 126 -19.67 -30.83 -24.81
C VAL A 126 -20.03 -29.77 -25.87
N ASN A 127 -19.07 -29.40 -26.73
CA ASN A 127 -19.22 -28.36 -27.75
C ASN A 127 -19.84 -27.07 -27.20
N ALA A 128 -19.28 -26.60 -26.07
CA ALA A 128 -19.72 -25.43 -25.38
C ALA A 128 -18.57 -24.48 -25.07
N TYR A 129 -18.87 -23.22 -24.74
CA TYR A 129 -17.91 -22.20 -24.34
C TYR A 129 -18.31 -21.59 -23.01
N TYR A 130 -17.45 -21.71 -22.03
CA TYR A 130 -17.65 -21.24 -20.68
C TYR A 130 -16.92 -19.90 -20.47
N PHE A 131 -17.63 -18.97 -19.85
CA PHE A 131 -17.06 -17.69 -19.43
C PHE A 131 -17.42 -17.42 -17.98
N GLU A 132 -16.44 -16.97 -17.21
CA GLU A 132 -16.60 -16.61 -15.80
C GLU A 132 -16.11 -15.19 -15.59
N LEU A 133 -16.92 -14.37 -14.94
CA LEU A 133 -16.60 -12.99 -14.56
C LEU A 133 -16.46 -12.92 -13.06
N GLU A 134 -15.30 -12.52 -12.60
CA GLU A 134 -15.00 -12.29 -11.19
C GLU A 134 -14.72 -10.81 -10.93
N SER A 135 -15.35 -10.27 -9.91
CA SER A 135 -15.18 -8.87 -9.52
C SER A 135 -13.90 -8.70 -8.71
N LEU A 136 -13.05 -7.78 -9.12
CA LEU A 136 -11.84 -7.41 -8.38
C LEU A 136 -12.08 -6.31 -7.31
N ARG A 137 -13.35 -6.01 -7.00
CA ARG A 137 -13.72 -4.97 -6.01
C ARG A 137 -13.10 -5.21 -4.64
N GLU A 138 -13.23 -6.42 -4.12
CA GLU A 138 -12.68 -6.76 -2.80
C GLU A 138 -11.18 -6.53 -2.73
N THR A 139 -10.47 -6.82 -3.82
CA THR A 139 -9.04 -6.57 -3.93
C THR A 139 -8.72 -5.08 -3.92
N GLN A 140 -9.53 -4.26 -4.59
CA GLN A 140 -9.36 -2.80 -4.60
C GLN A 140 -9.64 -2.19 -3.22
N ASP A 141 -10.66 -2.66 -2.52
CA ASP A 141 -11.00 -2.20 -1.17
C ASP A 141 -9.92 -2.59 -0.16
N ALA A 142 -9.36 -3.79 -0.27
CA ALA A 142 -8.23 -4.23 0.53
C ALA A 142 -6.98 -3.35 0.28
N LEU A 143 -6.64 -3.07 -0.97
CA LEU A 143 -5.52 -2.17 -1.34
C LEU A 143 -5.74 -0.75 -0.84
N ARG A 144 -6.97 -0.23 -0.90
CA ARG A 144 -7.32 1.08 -0.35
C ARG A 144 -7.12 1.12 1.17
N SER A 145 -7.52 0.07 1.87
CA SER A 145 -7.32 -0.03 3.33
C SER A 145 -5.84 -0.04 3.70
N VAL A 146 -5.01 -0.79 2.95
CA VAL A 146 -3.54 -0.79 3.12
C VAL A 146 -2.97 0.61 2.87
N PHE A 147 -3.42 1.29 1.81
CA PHE A 147 -2.97 2.65 1.51
C PHE A 147 -3.29 3.63 2.65
N ILE A 148 -4.52 3.59 3.17
CA ILE A 148 -4.94 4.44 4.31
C ILE A 148 -4.10 4.13 5.55
N ALA A 149 -3.87 2.85 5.86
CA ALA A 149 -3.05 2.45 7.00
C ALA A 149 -1.60 2.95 6.88
N LEU A 150 -1.00 2.89 5.69
CA LEU A 150 0.34 3.42 5.43
C LEU A 150 0.39 4.94 5.57
N MET A 151 -0.61 5.67 5.06
CA MET A 151 -0.71 7.12 5.22
C MET A 151 -0.82 7.53 6.69
N LEU A 152 -1.68 6.84 7.44
CA LEU A 152 -1.86 7.09 8.88
C LEU A 152 -0.56 6.82 9.67
N SER A 153 0.07 5.69 9.40
CA SER A 153 1.35 5.30 10.01
C SER A 153 2.45 6.32 9.70
N GLY A 154 2.55 6.77 8.46
CA GLY A 154 3.49 7.81 8.04
C GLY A 154 3.26 9.14 8.74
N ALA A 155 2.00 9.56 8.90
CA ALA A 155 1.64 10.78 9.61
C ALA A 155 2.01 10.71 11.11
N ILE A 156 1.73 9.58 11.76
CA ILE A 156 2.11 9.34 13.17
C ILE A 156 3.63 9.36 13.33
N THR A 157 4.36 8.65 12.47
CA THR A 157 5.83 8.61 12.51
C THR A 157 6.43 10.01 12.34
N THR A 158 5.89 10.79 11.42
CA THR A 158 6.33 12.18 11.19
C THR A 158 6.05 13.05 12.41
N ALA A 159 4.87 12.93 13.02
CA ALA A 159 4.50 13.68 14.23
C ALA A 159 5.43 13.33 15.42
N VAL A 160 5.73 12.04 15.61
CA VAL A 160 6.68 11.58 16.63
C VAL A 160 8.09 12.12 16.33
N GLY A 161 8.54 12.08 15.08
CA GLY A 161 9.84 12.61 14.66
C GLY A 161 9.98 14.12 14.94
N ILE A 162 8.94 14.89 14.66
CA ILE A 162 8.89 16.32 14.99
C ILE A 162 8.93 16.52 16.51
N GLY A 163 8.13 15.77 17.26
CA GLY A 163 8.10 15.84 18.73
C GLY A 163 9.46 15.55 19.37
N LEU A 164 10.13 14.49 18.92
CA LEU A 164 11.48 14.15 19.37
C LEU A 164 12.50 15.24 18.98
N GLY A 165 12.38 15.77 17.76
CA GLY A 165 13.24 16.89 17.31
C GLY A 165 13.09 18.14 18.18
N LEU A 166 11.86 18.47 18.59
CA LEU A 166 11.60 19.59 19.51
C LEU A 166 12.22 19.34 20.89
N LEU A 167 12.07 18.13 21.43
CA LEU A 167 12.65 17.76 22.73
C LEU A 167 14.19 17.85 22.70
N VAL A 168 14.84 17.29 21.70
CA VAL A 168 16.29 17.32 21.55
C VAL A 168 16.80 18.76 21.33
N SER A 169 16.10 19.53 20.48
CA SER A 169 16.47 20.93 20.24
C SER A 169 16.39 21.78 21.51
N GLY A 170 15.34 21.59 22.30
CA GLY A 170 15.16 22.35 23.55
C GLY A 170 16.14 21.97 24.65
N ARG A 171 16.44 20.68 24.79
CA ARG A 171 17.29 20.18 25.90
C ARG A 171 18.77 20.22 25.60
N THR A 172 19.20 20.00 24.37
CA THR A 172 20.62 19.81 24.05
C THR A 172 21.18 20.94 23.20
N VAL A 173 20.46 21.36 22.17
CA VAL A 173 21.00 22.34 21.20
C VAL A 173 20.98 23.77 21.74
N ARG A 174 19.91 24.19 22.39
CA ARG A 174 19.78 25.52 22.96
C ARG A 174 20.90 25.87 23.95
N PRO A 175 21.20 25.06 24.96
CA PRO A 175 22.29 25.33 25.90
C PRO A 175 23.66 25.41 25.22
N LEU A 176 23.93 24.58 24.21
CA LEU A 176 25.17 24.64 23.44
C LEU A 176 25.31 25.96 22.67
N VAL A 177 24.25 26.45 22.06
CA VAL A 177 24.24 27.75 21.36
C VAL A 177 24.43 28.88 22.36
N GLN A 178 23.80 28.82 23.52
CA GLN A 178 24.01 29.81 24.60
C GLN A 178 25.45 29.82 25.09
N ALA A 179 26.07 28.65 25.28
CA ALA A 179 27.48 28.55 25.65
C ALA A 179 28.42 29.16 24.59
N ALA A 180 28.13 28.91 23.32
CA ALA A 180 28.90 29.50 22.22
C ALA A 180 28.76 31.03 22.17
N GLN A 181 27.55 31.56 22.36
CA GLN A 181 27.30 33.00 22.41
C GLN A 181 27.96 33.67 23.64
N ALA A 182 27.89 33.01 24.78
CA ALA A 182 28.57 33.49 26.00
C ALA A 182 30.11 33.54 25.82
N ALA A 183 30.68 32.50 25.19
CA ALA A 183 32.12 32.50 24.88
C ALA A 183 32.51 33.62 23.91
N SER A 184 31.69 33.93 22.92
CA SER A 184 31.92 35.08 22.02
C SER A 184 31.83 36.41 22.76
N ALA A 185 30.87 36.56 23.67
CA ALA A 185 30.73 37.76 24.50
C ALA A 185 31.95 38.00 25.40
N ILE A 186 32.53 36.94 25.96
CA ILE A 186 33.75 37.01 26.77
C ILE A 186 34.95 37.42 25.90
N ALA A 187 35.07 36.90 24.70
CA ALA A 187 36.12 37.29 23.75
C ALA A 187 36.04 38.77 23.35
N GLU A 188 34.85 39.37 23.42
CA GLU A 188 34.61 40.80 23.20
C GLU A 188 34.82 41.65 24.48
N GLY A 189 35.28 41.06 25.59
CA GLY A 189 35.55 41.73 26.85
C GLY A 189 34.39 41.86 27.81
N ARG A 190 33.25 41.18 27.55
CA ARG A 190 32.08 41.18 28.43
C ARG A 190 32.15 40.00 29.41
N PHE A 191 32.82 40.21 30.56
CA PHE A 191 33.06 39.17 31.55
C PHE A 191 31.94 39.00 32.58
N ASP A 192 30.83 39.68 32.42
CA ASP A 192 29.61 39.57 33.27
C ASP A 192 28.65 38.45 32.83
N THR A 193 28.97 37.81 31.71
CA THR A 193 28.14 36.76 31.12
C THR A 193 28.26 35.47 31.93
N ARG A 194 27.11 34.89 32.37
CA ARG A 194 27.01 33.60 33.08
C ARG A 194 26.07 32.71 32.34
N LEU A 195 26.36 31.39 32.35
CA LEU A 195 25.46 30.35 31.85
C LEU A 195 24.53 29.90 32.98
N GLU A 196 23.24 29.78 32.67
CA GLU A 196 22.28 29.20 33.61
C GLU A 196 22.52 27.69 33.78
N THR A 197 22.36 27.22 35.03
CA THR A 197 22.50 25.78 35.33
C THR A 197 21.34 25.01 34.69
N THR A 198 21.68 23.92 33.96
CA THR A 198 20.73 23.04 33.32
C THR A 198 20.59 21.76 34.16
N GLN A 199 19.43 21.05 34.01
CA GLN A 199 19.18 19.77 34.69
C GLN A 199 19.91 18.57 34.07
N ASP A 200 20.49 18.74 32.88
CA ASP A 200 21.24 17.69 32.20
C ASP A 200 22.64 17.62 32.78
N ARG A 201 23.06 16.45 33.26
CA ARG A 201 24.32 16.22 34.01
C ARG A 201 25.55 16.59 33.18
N ASP A 202 25.54 16.26 31.88
CA ASP A 202 26.70 16.53 31.01
C ASP A 202 26.79 18.04 30.69
N LEU A 203 25.68 18.68 30.50
CA LEU A 203 25.59 20.13 30.28
C LEU A 203 25.85 20.91 31.57
N GLN A 204 25.48 20.36 32.73
CA GLN A 204 25.80 20.97 34.03
C GLN A 204 27.32 21.03 34.26
N MET A 205 28.06 19.96 33.90
CA MET A 205 29.50 19.94 33.98
C MET A 205 30.14 21.01 33.08
N LEU A 206 29.65 21.17 31.85
CA LEU A 206 30.08 22.22 30.93
C LEU A 206 29.79 23.61 31.48
N THR A 207 28.62 23.86 32.02
CA THR A 207 28.20 25.16 32.58
C THR A 207 29.06 25.54 33.78
N THR A 208 29.33 24.58 34.68
CA THR A 208 30.19 24.81 35.83
C THR A 208 31.61 25.16 35.41
N ALA A 209 32.22 24.35 34.54
CA ALA A 209 33.56 24.60 34.04
C ALA A 209 33.70 25.96 33.31
N PHE A 210 32.65 26.32 32.55
CA PHE A 210 32.61 27.62 31.86
C PHE A 210 32.54 28.78 32.86
N ASN A 211 31.66 28.73 33.85
CA ASN A 211 31.51 29.80 34.84
C ASN A 211 32.75 29.95 35.72
N ASP A 212 33.45 28.85 36.06
CA ASP A 212 34.73 28.87 36.79
C ASP A 212 35.83 29.50 35.96
N MET A 213 35.90 29.23 34.66
CA MET A 213 36.82 29.87 33.74
C MET A 213 36.58 31.38 33.68
N VAL A 214 35.33 31.82 33.56
CA VAL A 214 34.98 33.25 33.53
C VAL A 214 35.36 33.94 34.82
N ALA A 215 35.11 33.34 35.99
CA ALA A 215 35.52 33.89 37.29
C ALA A 215 37.02 34.06 37.40
N THR A 216 37.79 33.08 36.89
CA THR A 216 39.26 33.15 36.86
C THR A 216 39.76 34.26 35.95
N LEU A 217 39.13 34.46 34.80
CA LEU A 217 39.50 35.54 33.86
C LEU A 217 39.20 36.94 34.43
N GLN A 218 38.04 37.10 35.11
CA GLN A 218 37.70 38.37 35.78
C GLN A 218 38.75 38.77 36.82
N THR A 219 39.22 37.85 37.67
CA THR A 219 40.19 38.10 38.72
C THR A 219 41.59 38.44 38.17
N ARG A 220 41.88 38.15 36.90
CA ARG A 220 43.20 38.49 36.28
C ARG A 220 43.20 39.81 35.51
N VAL A 221 42.02 40.37 35.24
CA VAL A 221 41.89 41.65 34.49
C VAL A 221 41.65 42.82 35.41
N GLU A 222 41.29 42.61 36.67
CA GLU A 222 41.33 43.59 37.77
C GLU A 222 42.78 43.70 38.36
#